data_a8174304da083a5544ace0c3944c5255
#
_entry.id   a8174304da083a5544ace0c3944c5255
#
_cell.length_a   1.000
_cell.length_b   1.000
_cell.length_c   1.000
_cell.angle_alpha   90.00
_cell.angle_beta   90.00
_cell.angle_gamma   90.00
#
_symmetry.space_group_name_H-M   'P 1'
#
loop_
_entity.id
_entity.type
_entity.pdbx_description
1 polymer ?
#
loop_
_entity_poly.entity_id
_entity_poly.type
_entity_poly.pdbx_seq_one_letter_code
_entity_poly.pdbx_strand_id
1 'polypeptide(L)'
;MTRTRGFALALVMVAACTAAPASETAPEPNRSPESPTAVLPTGPTSPTGAAPSPSPVVQEGRTRFAGRISAIPMAIQREMTDKTWEPGCPVALEDLRLLRFNYLGFTGDIKRGRMVVHADSARDVLGVFEQLFDARFPFKNVDLASRWRPNGPIDTTRSKTAAFNCRPALNPDLTPTGTWSEHSYGLAIDINPLQNPYVAEDGTVLRPAAEAYLDRSQDLPGMIHEGALVVRAFAAIGWEWGGHWSGKKDYMHFSLRGR
;
A
#
# COMPACT_ATOMS: atom_id res chain seq x y z
N MET A 1 -49.06 42.98 -12.68
CA MET A 1 -48.27 43.57 -13.82
C MET A 1 -47.31 42.51 -14.32
N THR A 2 -47.67 41.98 -15.45
CA THR A 2 -47.06 40.86 -16.18
C THR A 2 -45.86 41.36 -16.97
N ARG A 3 -44.70 40.72 -16.93
CA ARG A 3 -43.66 40.86 -17.97
C ARG A 3 -42.98 39.51 -18.28
N THR A 4 -43.39 38.97 -19.37
CA THR A 4 -42.81 37.89 -20.18
C THR A 4 -41.63 38.40 -21.00
N ARG A 5 -40.56 37.69 -21.09
CA ARG A 5 -39.50 37.73 -22.14
C ARG A 5 -38.65 36.46 -21.94
N GLY A 6 -38.36 35.60 -22.87
CA GLY A 6 -38.30 35.59 -24.30
C GLY A 6 -37.16 34.63 -24.63
N PHE A 7 -37.46 33.45 -25.21
CA PHE A 7 -36.51 32.42 -25.63
C PHE A 7 -35.64 32.95 -26.78
N ALA A 8 -34.31 32.68 -26.72
CA ALA A 8 -33.46 32.71 -27.90
C ALA A 8 -32.74 31.34 -28.00
N LEU A 9 -33.11 30.62 -29.04
CA LEU A 9 -32.55 29.33 -29.46
C LEU A 9 -31.35 29.62 -30.39
N ALA A 10 -30.14 29.24 -30.02
CA ALA A 10 -28.97 29.29 -30.89
C ALA A 10 -28.67 27.89 -31.43
N LEU A 11 -28.84 27.74 -32.72
CA LEU A 11 -28.55 26.56 -33.53
C LEU A 11 -27.03 26.60 -33.88
N VAL A 12 -26.23 25.63 -33.45
CA VAL A 12 -24.83 25.47 -33.89
C VAL A 12 -24.77 24.28 -34.82
N MET A 13 -24.38 24.51 -36.06
CA MET A 13 -24.12 23.49 -37.08
C MET A 13 -22.80 22.75 -36.81
N VAL A 14 -22.87 21.43 -36.88
CA VAL A 14 -21.71 20.53 -36.85
C VAL A 14 -21.24 20.34 -38.31
N ALA A 15 -19.99 20.71 -38.58
CA ALA A 15 -19.31 20.38 -39.83
C ALA A 15 -18.53 19.07 -39.64
N ALA A 16 -18.90 18.06 -40.40
CA ALA A 16 -18.17 16.78 -40.48
C ALA A 16 -17.00 16.89 -41.47
N CYS A 17 -15.79 16.65 -41.02
CA CYS A 17 -14.61 16.41 -41.89
C CYS A 17 -14.36 14.91 -41.95
N THR A 18 -14.54 14.34 -43.14
CA THR A 18 -14.14 12.98 -43.51
C THR A 18 -12.68 12.98 -43.95
N ALA A 19 -11.83 12.20 -43.30
CA ALA A 19 -10.46 11.89 -43.74
C ALA A 19 -10.40 10.46 -44.28
N ALA A 20 -9.77 10.29 -45.46
CA ALA A 20 -9.55 9.03 -46.16
C ALA A 20 -8.36 8.22 -45.58
N PRO A 21 -8.32 6.89 -45.74
CA PRO A 21 -7.26 6.06 -45.17
C PRO A 21 -6.01 6.04 -46.03
N ALA A 22 -4.85 6.10 -45.40
CA ALA A 22 -3.53 5.90 -46.01
C ALA A 22 -3.19 4.40 -46.03
N SER A 23 -2.71 3.94 -47.20
CA SER A 23 -2.23 2.58 -47.47
C SER A 23 -0.92 2.29 -46.75
N GLU A 24 -0.86 1.18 -46.08
CA GLU A 24 0.29 0.65 -45.38
C GLU A 24 1.02 -0.38 -46.24
N THR A 25 2.28 -0.12 -46.56
CA THR A 25 3.19 -1.01 -47.27
C THR A 25 4.00 -1.83 -46.27
N ALA A 26 3.89 -3.16 -46.34
CA ALA A 26 4.64 -4.10 -45.50
C ALA A 26 6.12 -4.21 -45.99
N PRO A 27 7.11 -4.37 -45.06
CA PRO A 27 8.46 -4.72 -45.44
C PRO A 27 8.69 -6.24 -45.46
N GLU A 28 9.46 -6.68 -46.48
CA GLU A 28 9.92 -8.06 -46.75
C GLU A 28 10.88 -8.60 -45.68
N PRO A 29 10.98 -9.95 -45.53
CA PRO A 29 11.86 -10.57 -44.54
C PRO A 29 13.32 -10.66 -45.04
N ASN A 30 14.24 -10.25 -44.18
CA ASN A 30 15.67 -10.27 -44.39
C ASN A 30 16.24 -11.66 -44.09
N ARG A 31 17.08 -12.17 -45.02
CA ARG A 31 17.75 -13.49 -45.03
C ARG A 31 18.88 -13.52 -44.01
N SER A 32 18.99 -14.64 -43.30
CA SER A 32 20.15 -15.03 -42.49
C SER A 32 21.38 -15.31 -43.36
N PRO A 33 22.59 -14.97 -42.90
CA PRO A 33 23.80 -15.50 -43.47
C PRO A 33 24.28 -16.82 -42.80
N GLU A 34 24.84 -17.67 -43.60
CA GLU A 34 25.37 -19.00 -43.31
C GLU A 34 26.55 -18.98 -42.31
N SER A 35 26.64 -20.06 -41.52
CA SER A 35 27.76 -20.37 -40.64
C SER A 35 28.96 -20.89 -41.42
N PRO A 36 30.18 -20.49 -41.07
CA PRO A 36 31.38 -21.22 -41.54
C PRO A 36 31.74 -22.39 -40.61
N THR A 37 32.07 -23.49 -41.27
CA THR A 37 32.53 -24.77 -40.72
C THR A 37 33.84 -24.61 -39.95
N ALA A 38 33.86 -25.06 -38.71
CA ALA A 38 35.07 -25.11 -37.89
C ALA A 38 35.83 -26.41 -38.09
N VAL A 39 37.10 -26.30 -38.37
CA VAL A 39 38.11 -27.37 -38.48
C VAL A 39 38.64 -27.71 -37.09
N LEU A 40 38.64 -28.98 -36.75
CA LEU A 40 39.26 -29.53 -35.53
C LEU A 40 40.78 -29.62 -35.66
N PRO A 41 41.57 -29.29 -34.64
CA PRO A 41 42.88 -29.85 -34.43
C PRO A 41 42.91 -30.86 -33.28
N THR A 42 43.54 -31.98 -33.54
CA THR A 42 43.77 -33.13 -32.65
C THR A 42 44.89 -32.86 -31.65
N GLY A 43 44.64 -33.18 -30.35
CA GLY A 43 45.45 -33.70 -29.28
C GLY A 43 46.79 -33.05 -28.90
N PRO A 44 47.44 -33.53 -27.84
CA PRO A 44 46.97 -34.21 -26.62
C PRO A 44 47.51 -33.58 -25.31
N THR A 45 47.24 -34.25 -24.19
CA THR A 45 47.80 -34.18 -22.83
C THR A 45 47.01 -33.43 -21.76
N SER A 46 46.40 -34.25 -20.88
CA SER A 46 45.99 -33.88 -19.55
C SER A 46 47.10 -33.35 -18.69
N PRO A 47 46.80 -32.41 -17.80
CA PRO A 47 47.26 -32.53 -16.43
C PRO A 47 46.05 -32.63 -15.46
N THR A 48 46.16 -33.60 -14.59
CA THR A 48 45.36 -33.79 -13.40
C THR A 48 45.29 -32.48 -12.59
N GLY A 49 44.22 -31.74 -12.75
CA GLY A 49 43.92 -30.55 -11.92
C GLY A 49 42.92 -30.96 -10.86
N ALA A 50 43.31 -30.85 -9.61
CA ALA A 50 42.43 -31.01 -8.45
C ALA A 50 41.14 -30.21 -8.61
N ALA A 51 40.00 -30.84 -8.34
CA ALA A 51 38.72 -30.17 -8.30
C ALA A 51 38.77 -29.00 -7.29
N PRO A 52 38.29 -27.82 -7.64
CA PRO A 52 38.15 -26.73 -6.68
C PRO A 52 37.19 -27.16 -5.56
N SER A 53 37.70 -27.14 -4.33
CA SER A 53 36.85 -27.29 -3.15
C SER A 53 35.68 -26.33 -3.23
N PRO A 54 34.47 -26.79 -2.94
CA PRO A 54 33.32 -25.86 -2.92
C PRO A 54 33.60 -24.78 -1.89
N SER A 55 33.63 -23.53 -2.35
CA SER A 55 33.66 -22.38 -1.45
C SER A 55 32.53 -22.51 -0.43
N PRO A 56 32.75 -22.21 0.83
CA PRO A 56 31.71 -22.25 1.82
C PRO A 56 30.58 -21.29 1.37
N VAL A 57 29.41 -21.86 1.08
CA VAL A 57 28.20 -21.09 0.91
C VAL A 57 27.96 -20.43 2.27
N VAL A 58 28.32 -19.16 2.37
CA VAL A 58 27.93 -18.31 3.49
C VAL A 58 26.40 -18.29 3.39
N GLN A 59 25.72 -19.12 4.15
CA GLN A 59 24.30 -18.95 4.44
C GLN A 59 24.22 -17.63 5.20
N GLU A 60 24.01 -16.53 4.48
CA GLU A 60 23.53 -15.29 5.08
C GLU A 60 22.30 -15.68 5.88
N GLY A 61 22.44 -15.62 7.21
CA GLY A 61 21.37 -15.99 8.13
C GLY A 61 20.16 -15.10 7.84
N ARG A 62 19.20 -15.61 7.07
CA ARG A 62 17.95 -14.89 6.80
C ARG A 62 17.35 -14.54 8.15
N THR A 63 17.34 -13.26 8.46
CA THR A 63 16.65 -12.76 9.65
C THR A 63 15.21 -13.20 9.56
N ARG A 64 14.75 -13.99 10.55
CA ARG A 64 13.38 -14.51 10.61
C ARG A 64 12.43 -13.41 11.10
N PHE A 65 11.17 -13.54 10.73
CA PHE A 65 10.12 -12.74 11.37
C PHE A 65 10.12 -13.00 12.88
N ALA A 66 9.98 -11.92 13.64
CA ALA A 66 9.86 -11.95 15.09
C ALA A 66 8.70 -11.01 15.49
N GLY A 67 7.60 -11.61 15.88
CA GLY A 67 6.39 -10.92 16.29
C GLY A 67 5.95 -11.29 17.71
N ARG A 68 5.34 -10.34 18.41
CA ARG A 68 4.78 -10.55 19.75
C ARG A 68 3.49 -9.76 19.93
N ILE A 69 2.48 -10.40 20.53
CA ILE A 69 1.23 -9.80 20.99
C ILE A 69 1.29 -9.65 22.50
N SER A 70 0.86 -8.53 23.03
CA SER A 70 0.73 -8.32 24.46
C SER A 70 -0.44 -7.40 24.79
N ALA A 71 -0.93 -7.44 26.04
CA ALA A 71 -1.69 -6.32 26.56
C ALA A 71 -0.88 -5.01 26.42
N ILE A 72 -1.56 -3.89 26.38
CA ILE A 72 -0.89 -2.59 26.21
C ILE A 72 -0.23 -2.20 27.55
N PRO A 73 1.11 -2.08 27.62
CA PRO A 73 1.79 -1.67 28.84
C PRO A 73 1.39 -0.25 29.26
N MET A 74 1.37 0.06 30.56
CA MET A 74 0.97 1.35 31.09
C MET A 74 1.68 2.55 30.45
N ALA A 75 2.97 2.40 30.10
CA ALA A 75 3.72 3.47 29.44
C ALA A 75 3.13 3.79 28.05
N ILE A 76 2.70 2.76 27.30
CA ILE A 76 2.05 2.90 25.99
C ILE A 76 0.62 3.39 26.16
N GLN A 77 -0.12 2.93 27.17
CA GLN A 77 -1.47 3.46 27.49
C GLN A 77 -1.41 4.97 27.70
N ARG A 78 -0.46 5.45 28.52
CA ARG A 78 -0.25 6.90 28.71
C ARG A 78 0.10 7.62 27.42
N GLU A 79 0.99 7.05 26.58
CA GLU A 79 1.30 7.62 25.26
C GLU A 79 0.04 7.73 24.40
N MET A 80 -0.83 6.71 24.41
CA MET A 80 -2.07 6.67 23.64
C MET A 80 -3.13 7.64 24.18
N THR A 81 -3.30 7.74 25.49
CA THR A 81 -4.29 8.61 26.14
C THR A 81 -4.12 10.06 25.72
N ASP A 82 -2.88 10.49 25.48
CA ASP A 82 -2.62 11.86 25.02
C ASP A 82 -2.72 12.04 23.50
N LYS A 83 -2.80 10.94 22.73
CA LYS A 83 -2.61 11.01 21.27
C LYS A 83 -3.69 10.30 20.44
N THR A 84 -4.07 9.10 20.82
CA THR A 84 -4.91 8.24 19.96
C THR A 84 -6.07 7.56 20.68
N TRP A 85 -6.14 7.63 21.98
CA TRP A 85 -7.23 7.13 22.80
C TRP A 85 -7.66 8.15 23.83
N GLU A 86 -8.95 8.27 24.07
CA GLU A 86 -9.53 9.11 25.11
C GLU A 86 -10.81 8.46 25.70
N PRO A 87 -11.26 8.84 26.89
CA PRO A 87 -12.56 8.43 27.38
C PRO A 87 -13.67 8.80 26.40
N GLY A 88 -14.54 7.84 26.08
CA GLY A 88 -15.57 7.98 25.04
C GLY A 88 -15.23 7.32 23.72
N CYS A 89 -14.01 6.82 23.53
CA CYS A 89 -13.69 5.94 22.40
C CYS A 89 -14.59 4.70 22.42
N PRO A 90 -14.94 4.15 21.22
CA PRO A 90 -15.90 3.04 21.12
C PRO A 90 -15.33 1.69 21.58
N VAL A 91 -14.02 1.63 21.90
CA VAL A 91 -13.34 0.43 22.39
C VAL A 91 -12.50 0.77 23.62
N ALA A 92 -12.53 -0.12 24.62
CA ALA A 92 -11.75 0.04 25.83
C ALA A 92 -10.28 -0.39 25.60
N LEU A 93 -9.35 0.12 26.44
CA LEU A 93 -7.93 -0.23 26.31
C LEU A 93 -7.64 -1.73 26.53
N GLU A 94 -8.44 -2.38 27.38
CA GLU A 94 -8.38 -3.81 27.67
C GLU A 94 -8.74 -4.69 26.47
N ASP A 95 -9.52 -4.18 25.52
CA ASP A 95 -9.92 -4.89 24.29
C ASP A 95 -8.90 -4.68 23.17
N LEU A 96 -7.87 -3.90 23.41
CA LEU A 96 -6.79 -3.67 22.45
C LEU A 96 -5.53 -4.48 22.80
N ARG A 97 -4.74 -4.78 21.76
CA ARG A 97 -3.44 -5.45 21.89
C ARG A 97 -2.36 -4.66 21.20
N LEU A 98 -1.19 -4.66 21.83
CA LEU A 98 0.02 -4.13 21.25
C LEU A 98 0.76 -5.25 20.51
N LEU A 99 0.92 -5.06 19.21
CA LEU A 99 1.80 -5.85 18.36
C LEU A 99 3.17 -5.20 18.33
N ARG A 100 4.23 -5.98 18.49
CA ARG A 100 5.62 -5.60 18.21
C ARG A 100 6.21 -6.62 17.27
N PHE A 101 6.81 -6.18 16.17
CA PHE A 101 7.37 -7.08 15.17
C PHE A 101 8.49 -6.40 14.39
N ASN A 102 9.33 -7.21 13.74
CA ASN A 102 10.28 -6.70 12.78
C ASN A 102 9.64 -6.62 11.39
N TYR A 103 10.08 -5.65 10.60
CA TYR A 103 9.63 -5.44 9.23
C TYR A 103 10.79 -5.01 8.33
N LEU A 104 10.63 -5.17 7.02
CA LEU A 104 11.59 -4.73 6.02
C LEU A 104 11.38 -3.25 5.71
N GLY A 105 12.44 -2.44 5.83
CA GLY A 105 12.45 -1.06 5.37
C GLY A 105 12.63 -0.93 3.86
N PHE A 106 12.44 0.26 3.31
CA PHE A 106 12.58 0.51 1.85
C PHE A 106 14.01 0.31 1.33
N THR A 107 15.00 0.40 2.20
CA THR A 107 16.42 0.15 1.88
C THR A 107 16.84 -1.31 2.11
N GLY A 108 15.88 -2.19 2.42
CA GLY A 108 16.14 -3.60 2.72
C GLY A 108 16.61 -3.87 4.15
N ASP A 109 16.72 -2.84 4.97
CA ASP A 109 17.09 -2.94 6.39
C ASP A 109 15.94 -3.50 7.24
N ILE A 110 16.29 -4.25 8.27
CA ILE A 110 15.31 -4.78 9.22
C ILE A 110 15.09 -3.78 10.34
N LYS A 111 13.85 -3.35 10.48
CA LYS A 111 13.38 -2.41 11.50
C LYS A 111 12.46 -3.09 12.50
N ARG A 112 12.21 -2.42 13.62
CA ARG A 112 11.18 -2.82 14.60
C ARG A 112 10.01 -1.86 14.57
N GLY A 113 8.81 -2.43 14.45
CA GLY A 113 7.54 -1.71 14.46
C GLY A 113 6.70 -2.04 15.68
N ARG A 114 5.74 -1.17 15.95
CA ARG A 114 4.69 -1.38 16.94
C ARG A 114 3.35 -0.89 16.38
N MET A 115 2.30 -1.61 16.71
CA MET A 115 0.95 -1.31 16.24
C MET A 115 -0.05 -1.70 17.32
N VAL A 116 -1.16 -1.00 17.41
CA VAL A 116 -2.27 -1.37 18.29
C VAL A 116 -3.48 -1.74 17.44
N VAL A 117 -4.06 -2.90 17.70
CA VAL A 117 -5.25 -3.43 17.01
C VAL A 117 -6.22 -4.02 18.04
N HIS A 118 -7.45 -4.33 17.63
CA HIS A 118 -8.42 -5.05 18.45
C HIS A 118 -7.89 -6.43 18.84
N ALA A 119 -8.24 -6.90 20.04
CA ALA A 119 -7.77 -8.16 20.58
C ALA A 119 -8.11 -9.34 19.69
N ASP A 120 -9.34 -9.37 19.15
CA ASP A 120 -9.85 -10.46 18.31
C ASP A 120 -9.09 -10.59 16.98
N SER A 121 -8.60 -9.48 16.43
CA SER A 121 -7.86 -9.47 15.16
C SER A 121 -6.34 -9.58 15.35
N ALA A 122 -5.84 -9.49 16.57
CA ALA A 122 -4.41 -9.32 16.82
C ALA A 122 -3.54 -10.46 16.28
N ARG A 123 -3.99 -11.70 16.38
CA ARG A 123 -3.27 -12.89 15.92
C ARG A 123 -3.22 -12.93 14.39
N ASP A 124 -4.36 -12.74 13.75
CA ASP A 124 -4.51 -12.82 12.31
C ASP A 124 -3.73 -11.69 11.62
N VAL A 125 -3.84 -10.46 12.14
CA VAL A 125 -3.06 -9.32 11.68
C VAL A 125 -1.56 -9.58 11.82
N LEU A 126 -1.09 -10.13 12.95
CA LEU A 126 0.33 -10.46 13.11
C LEU A 126 0.79 -11.50 12.07
N GLY A 127 -0.05 -12.50 11.76
CA GLY A 127 0.20 -13.48 10.71
C GLY A 127 0.26 -12.88 9.30
N VAL A 128 -0.53 -11.84 9.03
CA VAL A 128 -0.41 -11.07 7.77
C VAL A 128 0.97 -10.40 7.69
N PHE A 129 1.41 -9.72 8.75
CA PHE A 129 2.74 -9.07 8.75
C PHE A 129 3.90 -10.06 8.62
N GLU A 130 3.76 -11.30 9.14
CA GLU A 130 4.71 -12.38 8.91
C GLU A 130 4.79 -12.75 7.43
N GLN A 131 3.66 -12.97 6.76
CA GLN A 131 3.62 -13.24 5.32
C GLN A 131 4.24 -12.12 4.49
N LEU A 132 3.97 -10.85 4.85
CA LEU A 132 4.55 -9.69 4.17
C LEU A 132 6.06 -9.58 4.39
N PHE A 133 6.55 -9.94 5.58
CA PHE A 133 7.97 -9.99 5.87
C PHE A 133 8.68 -11.07 5.03
N ASP A 134 8.12 -12.27 4.95
CA ASP A 134 8.68 -13.38 4.17
C ASP A 134 8.68 -13.08 2.67
N ALA A 135 7.65 -12.38 2.20
CA ALA A 135 7.55 -11.88 0.83
C ALA A 135 8.40 -10.62 0.56
N ARG A 136 9.11 -10.12 1.57
CA ARG A 136 9.96 -8.92 1.50
C ARG A 136 9.20 -7.64 1.10
N PHE A 137 7.92 -7.54 1.43
CA PHE A 137 7.15 -6.31 1.21
C PHE A 137 7.69 -5.19 2.13
N PRO A 138 8.12 -4.03 1.57
CA PRO A 138 8.77 -3.00 2.36
C PRO A 138 7.75 -2.02 2.97
N PHE A 139 8.07 -1.57 4.19
CA PHE A 139 7.33 -0.51 4.87
C PHE A 139 8.22 0.72 5.05
N LYS A 140 7.69 1.91 4.79
CA LYS A 140 8.44 3.14 5.04
C LYS A 140 8.66 3.36 6.53
N ASN A 141 7.61 3.19 7.33
CA ASN A 141 7.62 3.24 8.78
C ASN A 141 6.42 2.48 9.34
N VAL A 142 6.58 1.80 10.49
CA VAL A 142 5.50 1.14 11.23
C VAL A 142 5.56 1.60 12.68
N ASP A 143 4.56 2.35 13.13
CA ASP A 143 4.47 2.85 14.50
C ASP A 143 3.03 3.21 14.88
N LEU A 144 2.79 3.50 16.16
CA LEU A 144 1.51 3.99 16.64
C LEU A 144 1.05 5.22 15.83
N ALA A 145 -0.26 5.33 15.61
CA ALA A 145 -0.83 6.47 14.93
C ALA A 145 -0.49 7.78 15.67
N SER A 146 -0.57 8.89 14.95
CA SER A 146 -0.47 10.21 15.56
C SER A 146 -1.86 10.69 15.98
N ARG A 147 -1.94 11.57 16.94
CA ARG A 147 -3.21 12.17 17.37
C ARG A 147 -3.90 12.84 16.18
N TRP A 148 -5.15 12.44 15.93
CA TRP A 148 -6.01 13.20 15.05
C TRP A 148 -6.43 14.51 15.75
N ARG A 149 -6.41 15.61 15.00
CA ARG A 149 -6.90 16.91 15.47
C ARG A 149 -7.84 17.48 14.41
N PRO A 150 -9.08 17.84 14.76
CA PRO A 150 -9.92 18.63 13.87
C PRO A 150 -9.16 19.89 13.48
N ASN A 151 -9.11 20.19 12.19
CA ASN A 151 -8.40 21.35 11.64
C ASN A 151 -6.88 21.39 11.94
N GLY A 152 -6.29 20.30 12.40
CA GLY A 152 -4.83 20.19 12.54
C GLY A 152 -4.16 19.94 11.19
N PRO A 153 -2.89 20.36 11.02
CA PRO A 153 -2.18 20.10 9.77
C PRO A 153 -2.04 18.59 9.56
N ILE A 154 -2.44 18.13 8.37
CA ILE A 154 -2.11 16.77 7.91
C ILE A 154 -0.63 16.77 7.63
N ASP A 155 0.12 15.87 8.28
CA ASP A 155 1.51 15.64 7.92
C ASP A 155 1.58 14.95 6.55
N THR A 156 1.69 15.75 5.51
CA THR A 156 1.68 15.31 4.12
C THR A 156 2.96 14.62 3.70
N THR A 157 3.99 14.61 4.55
CA THR A 157 5.32 14.04 4.23
C THR A 157 5.56 12.67 4.83
N ARG A 158 4.76 12.26 5.83
CA ARG A 158 4.94 10.99 6.52
C ARG A 158 4.16 9.86 5.87
N SER A 159 4.86 8.75 5.63
CA SER A 159 4.27 7.47 5.26
C SER A 159 4.40 6.50 6.43
N LYS A 160 3.45 6.57 7.37
CA LYS A 160 3.43 5.73 8.57
C LYS A 160 2.31 4.70 8.45
N THR A 161 2.68 3.43 8.40
CA THR A 161 1.76 2.31 8.57
C THR A 161 1.32 2.28 10.04
N ALA A 162 0.00 2.39 10.28
CA ALA A 162 -0.58 2.45 11.60
C ALA A 162 -2.01 1.90 11.59
N ALA A 163 -2.53 1.55 12.79
CA ALA A 163 -3.88 0.99 12.94
C ALA A 163 -4.74 1.85 13.86
N PHE A 164 -4.79 1.53 15.16
CA PHE A 164 -5.69 2.17 16.12
C PHE A 164 -5.51 3.68 16.19
N ASN A 165 -6.61 4.41 16.01
CA ASN A 165 -6.68 5.86 16.16
C ASN A 165 -8.14 6.25 16.42
N CYS A 166 -8.45 6.60 17.66
CA CYS A 166 -9.79 7.03 18.06
C CYS A 166 -10.11 8.40 17.45
N ARG A 167 -10.93 8.40 16.44
CA ARG A 167 -11.38 9.59 15.73
C ARG A 167 -12.69 9.33 14.98
N PRO A 168 -13.47 10.37 14.68
CA PRO A 168 -14.60 10.24 13.76
C PRO A 168 -14.12 9.76 12.38
N ALA A 169 -15.00 9.10 11.65
CA ALA A 169 -14.86 8.98 10.21
C ALA A 169 -14.99 10.37 9.57
N LEU A 170 -14.30 10.58 8.45
CA LEU A 170 -14.22 11.88 7.80
C LEU A 170 -14.89 11.86 6.42
N ASN A 171 -15.58 12.95 6.10
CA ASN A 171 -15.98 13.29 4.74
C ASN A 171 -14.74 13.65 3.88
N PRO A 172 -14.87 13.73 2.54
CA PRO A 172 -13.78 14.17 1.67
C PRO A 172 -13.19 15.56 2.00
N ASP A 173 -14.01 16.46 2.55
CA ASP A 173 -13.61 17.77 3.02
C ASP A 173 -12.99 17.78 4.44
N LEU A 174 -12.71 16.60 4.98
CA LEU A 174 -12.15 16.37 6.32
C LEU A 174 -13.08 16.73 7.49
N THR A 175 -14.35 17.01 7.24
CA THR A 175 -15.35 17.19 8.30
C THR A 175 -15.79 15.85 8.89
N PRO A 176 -16.08 15.78 10.22
CA PRO A 176 -16.58 14.55 10.83
C PRO A 176 -17.93 14.11 10.26
N THR A 177 -18.09 12.81 10.03
CA THR A 177 -19.36 12.21 9.55
C THR A 177 -20.39 11.99 10.67
N GLY A 178 -20.02 12.15 11.95
CA GLY A 178 -20.84 11.78 13.09
C GLY A 178 -20.77 10.29 13.48
N THR A 179 -20.00 9.47 12.77
CA THR A 179 -19.74 8.08 13.11
C THR A 179 -18.26 7.86 13.42
N TRP A 180 -17.94 6.76 14.12
CA TRP A 180 -16.55 6.39 14.38
C TRP A 180 -15.89 5.77 13.14
N SER A 181 -14.62 6.11 12.92
CA SER A 181 -13.76 5.42 11.96
C SER A 181 -13.49 3.98 12.41
N GLU A 182 -13.29 3.05 11.46
CA GLU A 182 -12.87 1.67 11.77
C GLU A 182 -11.53 1.62 12.53
N HIS A 183 -10.67 2.61 12.34
CA HIS A 183 -9.47 2.79 13.15
C HIS A 183 -9.77 2.97 14.64
N SER A 184 -10.92 3.54 15.00
CA SER A 184 -11.33 3.75 16.41
C SER A 184 -11.68 2.44 17.12
N TYR A 185 -11.96 1.40 16.36
CA TYR A 185 -12.20 0.05 16.88
C TYR A 185 -10.93 -0.83 16.86
N GLY A 186 -9.81 -0.34 16.31
CA GLY A 186 -8.63 -1.18 16.06
C GLY A 186 -8.84 -2.22 14.97
N LEU A 187 -9.80 -2.01 14.09
CA LEU A 187 -10.24 -2.91 13.01
C LEU A 187 -9.90 -2.36 11.61
N ALA A 188 -8.99 -1.40 11.54
CA ALA A 188 -8.45 -0.89 10.29
C ALA A 188 -6.95 -0.62 10.39
N ILE A 189 -6.26 -0.73 9.26
CA ILE A 189 -4.82 -0.49 9.10
C ILE A 189 -4.60 0.30 7.83
N ASP A 190 -3.81 1.39 7.92
CA ASP A 190 -3.30 2.11 6.77
C ASP A 190 -1.85 1.70 6.50
N ILE A 191 -1.54 1.26 5.28
CA ILE A 191 -0.22 0.78 4.86
C ILE A 191 0.43 1.77 3.91
N ASN A 192 1.62 2.27 4.27
CA ASN A 192 2.43 3.17 3.44
C ASN A 192 1.59 4.32 2.81
N PRO A 193 1.00 5.23 3.60
CA PRO A 193 0.00 6.19 3.11
C PRO A 193 0.44 7.15 2.00
N LEU A 194 1.71 7.37 1.78
CA LEU A 194 2.18 8.14 0.61
C LEU A 194 2.19 7.29 -0.65
N GLN A 195 2.69 6.05 -0.56
CA GLN A 195 2.74 5.11 -1.67
C GLN A 195 1.35 4.59 -2.07
N ASN A 196 0.39 4.68 -1.15
CA ASN A 196 -0.98 4.19 -1.31
C ASN A 196 -1.98 5.28 -0.90
N PRO A 197 -2.12 6.35 -1.70
CA PRO A 197 -2.92 7.51 -1.32
C PRO A 197 -4.42 7.20 -1.22
N TYR A 198 -5.11 7.99 -0.40
CA TYR A 198 -6.54 8.24 -0.58
C TYR A 198 -6.71 9.16 -1.79
N VAL A 199 -7.58 8.76 -2.70
CA VAL A 199 -7.98 9.52 -3.89
C VAL A 199 -9.48 9.75 -3.83
N ALA A 200 -9.92 10.99 -3.74
CA ALA A 200 -11.33 11.35 -3.77
C ALA A 200 -11.95 11.04 -5.14
N GLU A 201 -13.27 11.05 -5.22
CA GLU A 201 -14.00 10.73 -6.45
C GLU A 201 -13.68 11.69 -7.62
N ASP A 202 -13.34 12.93 -7.32
CA ASP A 202 -12.89 13.93 -8.29
C ASP A 202 -11.40 13.83 -8.66
N GLY A 203 -10.69 12.82 -8.14
CA GLY A 203 -9.26 12.61 -8.33
C GLY A 203 -8.36 13.41 -7.38
N THR A 204 -8.92 14.20 -6.47
CA THR A 204 -8.14 14.97 -5.49
C THR A 204 -7.42 14.07 -4.51
N VAL A 205 -6.16 14.39 -4.19
CA VAL A 205 -5.36 13.76 -3.14
C VAL A 205 -5.08 14.76 -2.03
N LEU A 206 -5.19 14.31 -0.78
CA LEU A 206 -4.98 15.16 0.40
C LEU A 206 -3.51 15.46 0.68
N ARG A 207 -2.60 14.74 0.03
CA ARG A 207 -1.15 14.80 0.28
C ARG A 207 -0.41 15.04 -1.01
N PRO A 208 0.09 16.26 -1.31
CA PRO A 208 0.81 16.54 -2.55
C PRO A 208 1.97 15.58 -2.83
N ALA A 209 2.72 15.17 -1.80
CA ALA A 209 3.81 14.20 -1.96
C ALA A 209 3.33 12.80 -2.43
N ALA A 210 2.04 12.50 -2.37
CA ALA A 210 1.46 11.24 -2.85
C ALA A 210 1.09 11.28 -4.34
N GLU A 211 1.12 12.44 -4.99
CA GLU A 211 0.85 12.58 -6.43
C GLU A 211 1.78 11.71 -7.28
N ALA A 212 3.04 11.52 -6.83
CA ALA A 212 4.01 10.65 -7.49
C ALA A 212 3.57 9.16 -7.56
N TYR A 213 2.55 8.78 -6.78
CA TYR A 213 2.05 7.41 -6.67
C TYR A 213 0.63 7.24 -7.23
N LEU A 214 0.10 8.24 -7.95
CA LEU A 214 -1.23 8.16 -8.58
C LEU A 214 -1.24 7.25 -9.80
N ASP A 215 -0.14 7.21 -10.54
CA ASP A 215 0.02 6.26 -11.64
C ASP A 215 0.20 4.84 -11.09
N ARG A 216 -0.91 4.10 -11.02
CA ARG A 216 -0.97 2.74 -10.50
C ARG A 216 -0.47 1.69 -11.50
N SER A 217 0.02 2.07 -12.67
CA SER A 217 0.76 1.19 -13.58
C SER A 217 2.22 1.00 -13.15
N GLN A 218 2.76 1.90 -12.33
CA GLN A 218 4.09 1.79 -11.73
C GLN A 218 4.08 0.77 -10.59
N ASP A 219 5.19 0.04 -10.43
CA ASP A 219 5.43 -0.90 -9.32
C ASP A 219 6.60 -0.39 -8.46
N LEU A 220 6.36 0.70 -7.74
CA LEU A 220 7.36 1.29 -6.83
C LEU A 220 7.31 0.61 -5.45
N PRO A 221 8.45 0.59 -4.72
CA PRO A 221 8.51 -0.06 -3.41
C PRO A 221 7.40 0.39 -2.45
N GLY A 222 6.66 -0.59 -1.90
CA GLY A 222 5.60 -0.35 -0.93
C GLY A 222 4.26 0.09 -1.51
N MET A 223 4.11 0.15 -2.85
CA MET A 223 2.81 0.29 -3.50
C MET A 223 1.99 -1.01 -3.40
N ILE A 224 0.67 -0.87 -3.37
CA ILE A 224 -0.30 -1.96 -3.27
C ILE A 224 -1.16 -1.95 -4.52
N HIS A 225 -1.21 -3.07 -5.23
CA HIS A 225 -1.97 -3.23 -6.47
C HIS A 225 -3.05 -4.30 -6.31
N GLU A 226 -4.01 -4.29 -7.22
CA GLU A 226 -4.99 -5.35 -7.33
C GLU A 226 -4.30 -6.73 -7.45
N GLY A 227 -4.81 -7.71 -6.68
CA GLY A 227 -4.24 -9.05 -6.65
C GLY A 227 -2.85 -9.17 -5.99
N ALA A 228 -2.28 -8.10 -5.43
CA ALA A 228 -1.03 -8.16 -4.69
C ALA A 228 -1.13 -9.07 -3.44
N LEU A 229 0.01 -9.60 -2.98
CA LEU A 229 0.03 -10.44 -1.77
C LEU A 229 -0.61 -9.74 -0.57
N VAL A 230 -0.37 -8.43 -0.41
CA VAL A 230 -0.96 -7.63 0.68
C VAL A 230 -2.48 -7.74 0.68
N VAL A 231 -3.12 -7.53 -0.51
CA VAL A 231 -4.58 -7.61 -0.66
C VAL A 231 -5.09 -9.00 -0.34
N ARG A 232 -4.43 -10.05 -0.88
CA ARG A 232 -4.83 -11.44 -0.62
C ARG A 232 -4.66 -11.86 0.83
N ALA A 233 -3.59 -11.42 1.49
CA ALA A 233 -3.31 -11.76 2.89
C ALA A 233 -4.35 -11.15 3.83
N PHE A 234 -4.76 -9.90 3.61
CA PHE A 234 -5.85 -9.29 4.37
C PHE A 234 -7.21 -9.90 4.04
N ALA A 235 -7.49 -10.20 2.77
CA ALA A 235 -8.73 -10.88 2.38
C ALA A 235 -8.86 -12.27 3.03
N ALA A 236 -7.75 -13.01 3.20
CA ALA A 236 -7.74 -14.31 3.86
C ALA A 236 -8.16 -14.27 5.34
N ILE A 237 -8.03 -13.13 6.00
CA ILE A 237 -8.52 -12.88 7.37
C ILE A 237 -9.85 -12.12 7.40
N GLY A 238 -10.53 -11.99 6.25
CA GLY A 238 -11.85 -11.36 6.14
C GLY A 238 -11.82 -9.82 6.11
N TRP A 239 -10.67 -9.21 5.85
CA TRP A 239 -10.56 -7.76 5.72
C TRP A 239 -10.63 -7.31 4.27
N GLU A 240 -11.28 -6.19 4.02
CA GLU A 240 -11.46 -5.61 2.71
C GLU A 240 -10.46 -4.47 2.46
N TRP A 241 -10.13 -4.26 1.18
CA TRP A 241 -9.21 -3.21 0.73
C TRP A 241 -9.95 -2.01 0.17
N GLY A 242 -9.61 -0.81 0.62
CA GLY A 242 -10.19 0.45 0.12
C GLY A 242 -9.89 0.77 -1.35
N GLY A 243 -8.94 0.08 -1.97
CA GLY A 243 -8.72 0.12 -3.42
C GLY A 243 -9.88 -0.46 -4.24
N HIS A 244 -10.75 -1.29 -3.63
CA HIS A 244 -11.95 -1.84 -4.27
C HIS A 244 -13.17 -0.89 -4.20
N TRP A 245 -13.12 0.19 -3.41
CA TRP A 245 -14.28 1.07 -3.25
C TRP A 245 -14.69 1.71 -4.58
N SER A 246 -15.98 1.92 -4.78
CA SER A 246 -16.53 2.64 -5.93
C SER A 246 -16.40 4.16 -5.73
N GLY A 247 -16.12 4.89 -6.79
CA GLY A 247 -15.86 6.33 -6.78
C GLY A 247 -14.51 6.65 -6.17
N LYS A 248 -14.46 7.01 -4.90
CA LYS A 248 -13.21 7.23 -4.17
C LYS A 248 -12.39 5.95 -4.03
N LYS A 249 -11.07 6.09 -3.90
CA LYS A 249 -10.13 4.99 -3.61
C LYS A 249 -9.33 5.30 -2.36
N ASP A 250 -9.16 4.32 -1.48
CA ASP A 250 -8.24 4.42 -0.34
C ASP A 250 -7.24 3.27 -0.39
N TYR A 251 -6.19 3.47 -1.18
CA TYR A 251 -5.21 2.41 -1.47
C TYR A 251 -4.40 1.97 -0.25
N MET A 252 -4.30 2.82 0.81
CA MET A 252 -3.62 2.44 2.05
C MET A 252 -4.49 1.56 2.96
N HIS A 253 -5.82 1.67 2.86
CA HIS A 253 -6.77 1.25 3.87
C HIS A 253 -7.19 -0.22 3.74
N PHE A 254 -7.05 -0.95 4.84
CA PHE A 254 -7.62 -2.28 5.03
C PHE A 254 -8.48 -2.28 6.28
N SER A 255 -9.69 -2.82 6.22
CA SER A 255 -10.59 -2.88 7.37
C SER A 255 -11.49 -4.11 7.36
N LEU A 256 -11.87 -4.54 8.57
CA LEU A 256 -12.75 -5.71 8.75
C LEU A 256 -14.15 -5.49 8.16
N ARG A 257 -14.61 -4.24 8.08
CA ARG A 257 -15.97 -3.90 7.62
C ARG A 257 -15.98 -3.21 6.25
N GLY A 258 -14.87 -3.15 5.57
CA GLY A 258 -14.79 -2.63 4.19
C GLY A 258 -15.08 -1.13 4.03
N ARG A 259 -14.86 -0.30 5.09
CA ARG A 259 -15.21 1.12 5.10
C ARG A 259 -14.27 1.96 5.98
#